data_3c24449253edeadcc5d0e9285ab15afc
#
_entry.id   3c24449253edeadcc5d0e9285ab15afc
#
_cell.length_a   1.000
_cell.length_b   1.000
_cell.length_c   1.000
_cell.angle_alpha   90.00
_cell.angle_beta   90.00
_cell.angle_gamma   90.00
#
_symmetry.space_group_name_H-M   'P 1'
#
loop_
_entity.id
_entity.type
_entity.pdbx_description
1 polymer ?
#
loop_
_entity_poly.entity_id
_entity_poly.type
_entity_poly.pdbx_seq_one_letter_code
_entity_poly.pdbx_strand_id
1 'polypeptide(L)'
;MTSQIRAIILDVGNTLRLVEKDPEFQAEAKQQLVNLVGAPYTPDDFVELLEERYAVLRKRAKNQWIEASEKEMWTKWMLPDYPEDKIAPLSSVLTRKWRDRDGRRVARHDVKDTVIELHKRGYTLGIIANTVTETEIPDWLEEDDLTDYFKSVILSSKVGVRKPGTEIYEIAARELGCKPEECMYVGDNPHRDIEGAQKAGYGMMIIIHEPATRAKYPTPSEFVPDKTIHNLSELLDIFPALVTE
;
A
#
# COMPACT_ATOMS: atom_id res chain seq x y z
N MET A 1 -26.08 -18.34 -5.59
CA MET A 1 -25.38 -18.68 -4.33
C MET A 1 -24.19 -17.73 -4.27
N THR A 2 -24.06 -16.92 -3.23
CA THR A 2 -22.87 -16.10 -3.01
C THR A 2 -21.71 -17.05 -2.73
N SER A 3 -20.60 -16.91 -3.45
CA SER A 3 -19.39 -17.71 -3.22
C SER A 3 -18.89 -17.48 -1.80
N GLN A 4 -18.37 -18.53 -1.16
CA GLN A 4 -17.76 -18.41 0.15
C GLN A 4 -16.43 -17.65 0.02
N ILE A 5 -16.22 -16.64 0.84
CA ILE A 5 -14.94 -15.94 0.93
C ILE A 5 -13.87 -16.91 1.45
N ARG A 6 -12.75 -17.02 0.72
CA ARG A 6 -11.60 -17.87 1.04
C ARG A 6 -10.30 -17.07 1.17
N ALA A 7 -10.22 -15.92 0.51
CA ALA A 7 -9.05 -15.05 0.55
C ALA A 7 -9.42 -13.67 1.10
N ILE A 8 -8.57 -13.15 1.98
CA ILE A 8 -8.66 -11.82 2.58
C ILE A 8 -7.47 -11.00 2.12
N ILE A 9 -7.72 -9.94 1.36
CA ILE A 9 -6.70 -9.06 0.82
C ILE A 9 -6.77 -7.69 1.49
N LEU A 10 -5.64 -7.17 1.91
CA LEU A 10 -5.52 -5.97 2.74
C LEU A 10 -4.70 -4.90 2.02
N ASP A 11 -5.17 -3.64 2.06
CA ASP A 11 -4.30 -2.48 1.81
C ASP A 11 -3.32 -2.29 2.98
N VAL A 12 -2.29 -1.47 2.79
CA VAL A 12 -1.29 -1.21 3.83
C VAL A 12 -1.45 0.18 4.44
N GLY A 13 -1.41 1.22 3.61
CA GLY A 13 -1.42 2.60 4.12
C GLY A 13 -2.77 2.97 4.72
N ASN A 14 -2.79 3.44 5.97
CA ASN A 14 -3.99 3.74 6.74
C ASN A 14 -4.92 2.53 7.02
N THR A 15 -4.57 1.36 6.50
CA THR A 15 -5.29 0.09 6.75
C THR A 15 -4.52 -0.78 7.75
N LEU A 16 -3.31 -1.19 7.43
CA LEU A 16 -2.43 -1.95 8.33
C LEU A 16 -1.44 -1.05 9.08
N ARG A 17 -0.97 0.02 8.44
CA ARG A 17 0.04 0.93 9.01
C ARG A 17 -0.42 2.38 8.94
N LEU A 18 -0.12 3.13 10.00
CA LEU A 18 -0.36 4.57 10.13
C LEU A 18 0.95 5.34 9.96
N VAL A 19 0.83 6.64 9.71
CA VAL A 19 1.97 7.56 9.69
C VAL A 19 1.90 8.46 10.94
N GLU A 20 2.86 8.29 11.83
CA GLU A 20 3.04 9.13 13.02
C GLU A 20 4.05 10.23 12.74
N LYS A 21 3.72 11.45 13.17
CA LYS A 21 4.60 12.59 13.02
C LYS A 21 5.73 12.51 14.04
N ASP A 22 6.97 12.65 13.54
CA ASP A 22 8.20 12.72 14.32
C ASP A 22 9.10 13.76 13.65
N PRO A 23 9.10 15.03 14.13
CA PRO A 23 9.81 16.12 13.48
C PRO A 23 11.33 15.90 13.34
N GLU A 24 11.97 15.28 14.33
CA GLU A 24 13.41 15.00 14.31
C GLU A 24 13.73 13.93 13.25
N PHE A 25 12.99 12.85 13.24
CA PHE A 25 13.10 11.78 12.23
C PHE A 25 12.84 12.30 10.81
N GLN A 26 11.83 13.16 10.66
CA GLN A 26 11.50 13.76 9.37
C GLN A 26 12.61 14.71 8.88
N ALA A 27 13.19 15.52 9.78
CA ALA A 27 14.29 16.42 9.45
C ALA A 27 15.55 15.63 9.06
N GLU A 28 15.87 14.58 9.80
CA GLU A 28 16.97 13.68 9.46
C GLU A 28 16.79 13.05 8.09
N ALA A 29 15.61 12.54 7.79
CA ALA A 29 15.30 11.94 6.49
C ALA A 29 15.51 12.92 5.33
N LYS A 30 15.07 14.18 5.47
CA LYS A 30 15.31 15.24 4.49
C LYS A 30 16.81 15.53 4.30
N GLN A 31 17.57 15.62 5.39
CA GLN A 31 19.00 15.82 5.33
C GLN A 31 19.71 14.66 4.63
N GLN A 32 19.28 13.44 4.90
CA GLN A 32 19.85 12.25 4.27
C GLN A 32 19.59 12.21 2.76
N LEU A 33 18.42 12.66 2.27
CA LEU A 33 18.17 12.81 0.83
C LEU A 33 19.21 13.70 0.14
N VAL A 34 19.53 14.85 0.72
CA VAL A 34 20.58 15.75 0.21
C VAL A 34 21.95 15.07 0.19
N ASN A 35 22.33 14.43 1.31
CA ASN A 35 23.65 13.83 1.50
C ASN A 35 23.88 12.66 0.53
N LEU A 36 22.87 11.79 0.31
CA LEU A 36 22.97 10.62 -0.55
C LEU A 36 23.34 10.97 -1.99
N VAL A 37 22.81 12.07 -2.51
CA VAL A 37 23.06 12.49 -3.89
C VAL A 37 24.13 13.57 -4.00
N GLY A 38 24.50 14.20 -2.88
CA GLY A 38 25.38 15.36 -2.85
C GLY A 38 24.75 16.58 -3.52
N ALA A 39 23.47 16.82 -3.24
CA ALA A 39 22.71 17.92 -3.84
C ALA A 39 23.15 19.28 -3.27
N PRO A 40 23.30 20.34 -4.10
CA PRO A 40 23.71 21.68 -3.67
C PRO A 40 22.50 22.50 -3.15
N TYR A 41 21.64 21.89 -2.34
CA TYR A 41 20.41 22.49 -1.82
C TYR A 41 20.35 22.39 -0.30
N THR A 42 19.54 23.25 0.33
CA THR A 42 19.08 22.96 1.69
C THR A 42 18.12 21.76 1.68
N PRO A 43 17.94 21.05 2.80
CA PRO A 43 17.00 19.92 2.85
C PRO A 43 15.57 20.26 2.42
N ASP A 44 15.07 21.44 2.81
CA ASP A 44 13.71 21.84 2.47
C ASP A 44 13.59 22.24 0.99
N ASP A 45 14.54 23.01 0.42
CA ASP A 45 14.53 23.36 -0.99
C ASP A 45 14.65 22.10 -1.87
N PHE A 46 15.45 21.12 -1.44
CA PHE A 46 15.60 19.87 -2.18
C PHE A 46 14.31 19.05 -2.15
N VAL A 47 13.64 18.96 -1.01
CA VAL A 47 12.34 18.28 -0.89
C VAL A 47 11.28 18.99 -1.73
N GLU A 48 11.23 20.33 -1.75
CA GLU A 48 10.31 21.09 -2.60
C GLU A 48 10.52 20.76 -4.09
N LEU A 49 11.75 20.76 -4.59
CA LEU A 49 12.07 20.34 -5.95
C LEU A 49 11.60 18.91 -6.25
N LEU A 50 11.85 18.00 -5.32
CA LEU A 50 11.42 16.61 -5.48
C LEU A 50 9.89 16.46 -5.46
N GLU A 51 9.17 17.24 -4.64
CA GLU A 51 7.70 17.23 -4.60
C GLU A 51 7.08 17.71 -5.90
N GLU A 52 7.62 18.77 -6.51
CA GLU A 52 7.19 19.24 -7.83
C GLU A 52 7.32 18.13 -8.89
N ARG A 53 8.48 17.50 -8.94
CA ARG A 53 8.79 16.41 -9.88
C ARG A 53 7.90 15.18 -9.62
N TYR A 54 7.72 14.84 -8.35
CA TYR A 54 6.85 13.73 -7.96
C TYR A 54 5.38 13.99 -8.29
N ALA A 55 4.90 15.23 -8.23
CA ALA A 55 3.54 15.59 -8.59
C ALA A 55 3.26 15.26 -10.08
N VAL A 56 4.23 15.48 -10.97
CA VAL A 56 4.13 15.12 -12.40
C VAL A 56 4.00 13.61 -12.57
N LEU A 57 4.89 12.84 -11.92
CA LEU A 57 4.85 11.37 -11.93
C LEU A 57 3.52 10.85 -11.39
N ARG A 58 3.06 11.38 -10.24
CA ARG A 58 1.76 10.97 -9.64
C ARG A 58 0.58 11.25 -10.54
N LYS A 59 0.57 12.38 -11.25
CA LYS A 59 -0.50 12.71 -12.20
C LYS A 59 -0.55 11.68 -13.32
N ARG A 60 0.61 11.33 -13.90
CA ARG A 60 0.71 10.28 -14.92
C ARG A 60 0.22 8.94 -14.39
N ALA A 61 0.73 8.53 -13.23
CA ALA A 61 0.38 7.27 -12.61
C ALA A 61 -1.14 7.12 -12.36
N LYS A 62 -1.79 8.18 -11.87
CA LYS A 62 -3.24 8.21 -11.64
C LYS A 62 -4.06 8.16 -12.94
N ASN A 63 -3.59 8.80 -13.98
CA ASN A 63 -4.34 8.87 -15.24
C ASN A 63 -4.26 7.57 -16.05
N GLN A 64 -3.21 6.80 -15.88
CA GLN A 64 -2.92 5.60 -16.67
C GLN A 64 -3.01 4.30 -15.87
N TRP A 65 -3.27 4.37 -14.56
CA TRP A 65 -3.27 3.23 -13.61
C TRP A 65 -1.97 2.43 -13.62
N ILE A 66 -0.83 3.11 -13.88
CA ILE A 66 0.50 2.52 -13.88
C ILE A 66 1.33 3.07 -12.71
N GLU A 67 2.35 2.30 -12.31
CA GLU A 67 3.32 2.74 -11.32
C GLU A 67 4.74 2.57 -11.87
N ALA A 68 5.63 3.51 -11.52
CA ALA A 68 7.04 3.38 -11.84
C ALA A 68 7.75 2.49 -10.79
N SER A 69 8.76 1.74 -11.19
CA SER A 69 9.69 1.11 -10.25
C SER A 69 10.46 2.17 -9.45
N GLU A 70 11.05 1.78 -8.31
CA GLU A 70 11.94 2.69 -7.56
C GLU A 70 13.04 3.27 -8.44
N LYS A 71 13.69 2.41 -9.23
CA LYS A 71 14.74 2.84 -10.14
C LYS A 71 14.22 3.85 -11.15
N GLU A 72 13.11 3.57 -11.83
CA GLU A 72 12.54 4.47 -12.83
C GLU A 72 12.12 5.80 -12.21
N MET A 73 11.47 5.76 -11.03
CA MET A 73 11.07 6.95 -10.30
C MET A 73 12.26 7.88 -10.06
N TRP A 74 13.36 7.35 -9.53
CA TRP A 74 14.51 8.17 -9.18
C TRP A 74 15.34 8.63 -10.37
N THR A 75 15.61 7.74 -11.33
CA THR A 75 16.51 8.07 -12.44
C THR A 75 15.86 8.90 -13.54
N LYS A 76 14.55 8.71 -13.78
CA LYS A 76 13.87 9.40 -14.89
C LYS A 76 12.97 10.55 -14.47
N TRP A 77 12.49 10.56 -13.22
CA TRP A 77 11.50 11.53 -12.78
C TRP A 77 11.99 12.45 -11.68
N MET A 78 12.56 11.89 -10.60
CA MET A 78 12.96 12.66 -9.44
C MET A 78 14.32 13.35 -9.62
N LEU A 79 15.28 12.65 -10.21
CA LEU A 79 16.67 13.11 -10.37
C LEU A 79 17.21 12.92 -11.82
N PRO A 80 16.45 13.35 -12.86
CA PRO A 80 16.86 13.17 -14.27
C PRO A 80 18.15 13.93 -14.62
N ASP A 81 18.52 14.96 -13.82
CA ASP A 81 19.71 15.78 -14.01
C ASP A 81 20.98 15.14 -13.45
N TYR A 82 20.86 13.99 -12.77
CA TYR A 82 21.99 13.24 -12.21
C TYR A 82 22.31 12.01 -13.06
N PRO A 83 23.59 11.58 -13.13
CA PRO A 83 23.94 10.35 -13.83
C PRO A 83 23.18 9.13 -13.33
N GLU A 84 22.62 8.34 -14.25
CA GLU A 84 21.81 7.16 -13.89
C GLU A 84 22.60 6.14 -13.08
N ASP A 85 23.87 5.92 -13.45
CA ASP A 85 24.78 5.00 -12.75
C ASP A 85 25.05 5.41 -11.30
N LYS A 86 24.96 6.70 -10.99
CA LYS A 86 25.06 7.23 -9.63
C LYS A 86 23.76 7.00 -8.86
N ILE A 87 22.61 7.24 -9.47
CA ILE A 87 21.30 7.25 -8.78
C ILE A 87 20.67 5.86 -8.67
N ALA A 88 20.79 5.03 -9.71
CA ALA A 88 20.14 3.72 -9.73
C ALA A 88 20.49 2.82 -8.52
N PRO A 89 21.76 2.73 -8.07
CA PRO A 89 22.12 1.95 -6.88
C PRO A 89 21.54 2.51 -5.57
N LEU A 90 21.18 3.80 -5.55
CA LEU A 90 20.64 4.48 -4.37
C LEU A 90 19.09 4.45 -4.31
N SER A 91 18.42 3.92 -5.35
CA SER A 91 16.97 4.06 -5.51
C SER A 91 16.18 3.59 -4.29
N SER A 92 16.53 2.46 -3.72
CA SER A 92 15.80 1.91 -2.56
C SER A 92 16.00 2.76 -1.29
N VAL A 93 17.24 3.17 -1.00
CA VAL A 93 17.51 4.01 0.16
C VAL A 93 16.90 5.41 0.00
N LEU A 94 16.94 5.97 -1.21
CA LEU A 94 16.29 7.24 -1.53
C LEU A 94 14.77 7.15 -1.33
N THR A 95 14.15 6.06 -1.80
CA THR A 95 12.71 5.84 -1.60
C THR A 95 12.37 5.73 -0.11
N ARG A 96 13.20 5.02 0.67
CA ARG A 96 13.01 4.95 2.12
C ARG A 96 13.03 6.35 2.75
N LYS A 97 14.04 7.17 2.46
CA LYS A 97 14.15 8.53 3.00
C LYS A 97 13.07 9.47 2.48
N TRP A 98 12.67 9.30 1.21
CA TRP A 98 11.53 10.02 0.65
C TRP A 98 10.23 9.74 1.41
N ARG A 99 10.02 8.51 1.87
CA ARG A 99 8.85 8.14 2.66
C ARG A 99 8.98 8.54 4.13
N ASP A 100 10.19 8.43 4.70
CA ASP A 100 10.48 8.78 6.10
C ASP A 100 10.25 10.28 6.39
N ARG A 101 10.39 11.16 5.38
CA ARG A 101 10.07 12.58 5.51
C ARG A 101 8.60 12.88 5.86
N ASP A 102 7.71 11.94 5.63
CA ASP A 102 6.29 12.08 6.00
C ASP A 102 6.03 11.76 7.48
N GLY A 103 6.89 10.97 8.11
CA GLY A 103 6.81 10.46 9.47
C GLY A 103 7.12 8.97 9.56
N ARG A 104 7.10 8.44 10.77
CA ARG A 104 7.28 7.02 11.05
C ARG A 104 6.05 6.22 10.64
N ARG A 105 6.28 5.07 10.02
CA ARG A 105 5.19 4.14 9.72
C ARG A 105 5.14 3.07 10.78
N VAL A 106 4.02 3.06 11.49
CA VAL A 106 3.78 2.13 12.61
C VAL A 106 2.60 1.21 12.27
N ALA A 107 2.67 -0.03 12.65
CA ALA A 107 1.54 -0.95 12.52
C ALA A 107 0.39 -0.51 13.45
N ARG A 108 -0.86 -0.72 13.04
CA ARG A 108 -1.98 -0.60 13.98
C ARG A 108 -1.83 -1.66 15.07
N HIS A 109 -2.28 -1.34 16.26
CA HIS A 109 -2.08 -2.18 17.45
C HIS A 109 -2.67 -3.60 17.34
N ASP A 110 -3.65 -3.80 16.48
CA ASP A 110 -4.40 -5.05 16.33
C ASP A 110 -4.02 -5.85 15.06
N VAL A 111 -3.03 -5.41 14.27
CA VAL A 111 -2.66 -6.05 13.02
C VAL A 111 -2.15 -7.47 13.24
N LYS A 112 -1.11 -7.63 14.09
CA LYS A 112 -0.41 -8.91 14.25
C LYS A 112 -1.37 -10.00 14.71
N ASP A 113 -2.13 -9.75 15.76
CA ASP A 113 -3.05 -10.73 16.32
C ASP A 113 -4.18 -11.07 15.35
N THR A 114 -4.71 -10.06 14.63
CA THR A 114 -5.78 -10.27 13.65
C THR A 114 -5.31 -11.10 12.46
N VAL A 115 -4.13 -10.78 11.91
CA VAL A 115 -3.53 -11.53 10.79
C VAL A 115 -3.30 -12.99 11.17
N ILE A 116 -2.68 -13.23 12.33
CA ILE A 116 -2.42 -14.59 12.84
C ILE A 116 -3.73 -15.37 13.00
N GLU A 117 -4.75 -14.75 13.61
CA GLU A 117 -6.02 -15.42 13.86
C GLU A 117 -6.80 -15.71 12.58
N LEU A 118 -6.84 -14.78 11.61
CA LEU A 118 -7.47 -15.03 10.30
C LEU A 118 -6.78 -16.19 9.55
N HIS A 119 -5.45 -16.24 9.59
CA HIS A 119 -4.70 -17.35 9.00
C HIS A 119 -5.02 -18.69 9.69
N LYS A 120 -5.09 -18.72 11.04
CA LYS A 120 -5.49 -19.91 11.81
C LYS A 120 -6.92 -20.38 11.48
N ARG A 121 -7.81 -19.45 11.12
CA ARG A 121 -9.18 -19.74 10.67
C ARG A 121 -9.24 -20.31 9.26
N GLY A 122 -8.12 -20.46 8.57
CA GLY A 122 -7.99 -21.08 7.26
C GLY A 122 -8.09 -20.11 6.08
N TYR A 123 -8.15 -18.78 6.32
CA TYR A 123 -8.14 -17.82 5.23
C TYR A 123 -6.76 -17.67 4.61
N THR A 124 -6.73 -17.60 3.29
CA THR A 124 -5.52 -17.21 2.56
C THR A 124 -5.39 -15.70 2.57
N LEU A 125 -4.25 -15.17 3.05
CA LEU A 125 -4.06 -13.73 3.18
C LEU A 125 -3.18 -13.16 2.07
N GLY A 126 -3.50 -11.94 1.63
CA GLY A 126 -2.74 -11.19 0.64
C GLY A 126 -2.69 -9.70 0.95
N ILE A 127 -1.74 -9.03 0.33
CA ILE A 127 -1.58 -7.57 0.36
C ILE A 127 -1.64 -7.01 -1.06
N ILE A 128 -2.34 -5.89 -1.26
CA ILE A 128 -2.22 -5.04 -2.44
C ILE A 128 -1.95 -3.61 -2.00
N ALA A 129 -0.75 -3.10 -2.25
CA ALA A 129 -0.37 -1.74 -1.90
C ALA A 129 -0.07 -0.87 -3.13
N ASN A 130 -0.73 0.30 -3.22
CA ASN A 130 -0.26 1.38 -4.09
C ASN A 130 0.92 2.07 -3.41
N THR A 131 2.12 1.76 -3.83
CA THR A 131 3.34 2.22 -3.18
C THR A 131 4.45 2.50 -4.19
N VAL A 132 5.37 3.39 -3.82
CA VAL A 132 6.59 3.66 -4.58
C VAL A 132 7.78 2.86 -4.07
N THR A 133 7.62 2.14 -2.93
CA THR A 133 8.70 1.31 -2.39
C THR A 133 8.58 -0.13 -2.86
N GLU A 134 9.71 -0.80 -2.98
CA GLU A 134 9.81 -2.23 -3.29
C GLU A 134 10.28 -3.05 -2.08
N THR A 135 10.81 -2.41 -1.04
CA THR A 135 11.46 -3.08 0.10
C THR A 135 10.78 -2.80 1.45
N GLU A 136 10.28 -1.58 1.69
CA GLU A 136 9.77 -1.17 3.02
C GLU A 136 8.66 -2.08 3.56
N ILE A 137 7.74 -2.55 2.70
CA ILE A 137 6.65 -3.42 3.16
C ILE A 137 7.16 -4.83 3.45
N PRO A 138 7.94 -5.49 2.58
CA PRO A 138 8.60 -6.75 2.91
C PRO A 138 9.45 -6.68 4.19
N ASP A 139 10.29 -5.64 4.33
CA ASP A 139 11.14 -5.47 5.54
C ASP A 139 10.29 -5.37 6.81
N TRP A 140 9.19 -4.59 6.76
CA TRP A 140 8.26 -4.51 7.88
C TRP A 140 7.59 -5.85 8.22
N LEU A 141 7.19 -6.62 7.21
CA LEU A 141 6.59 -7.94 7.45
C LEU A 141 7.58 -8.91 8.10
N GLU A 142 8.86 -8.82 7.73
CA GLU A 142 9.93 -9.60 8.34
C GLU A 142 10.19 -9.14 9.80
N GLU A 143 10.29 -7.83 10.04
CA GLU A 143 10.49 -7.24 11.37
C GLU A 143 9.40 -7.63 12.37
N ASP A 144 8.15 -7.74 11.90
CA ASP A 144 6.98 -8.09 12.73
C ASP A 144 6.66 -9.60 12.74
N ASP A 145 7.49 -10.46 12.13
CA ASP A 145 7.26 -11.91 11.97
C ASP A 145 5.94 -12.22 11.25
N LEU A 146 5.58 -11.43 10.24
CA LEU A 146 4.31 -11.57 9.50
C LEU A 146 4.48 -12.15 8.10
N THR A 147 5.68 -12.31 7.59
CA THR A 147 5.97 -12.73 6.20
C THR A 147 5.24 -14.04 5.84
N ASP A 148 5.30 -15.04 6.70
CA ASP A 148 4.77 -16.38 6.42
C ASP A 148 3.23 -16.45 6.43
N TYR A 149 2.56 -15.41 6.93
CA TYR A 149 1.09 -15.34 6.94
C TYR A 149 0.50 -14.82 5.63
N PHE A 150 1.30 -14.12 4.81
CA PHE A 150 0.84 -13.56 3.54
C PHE A 150 1.35 -14.38 2.35
N LYS A 151 0.44 -15.08 1.69
CA LYS A 151 0.75 -15.87 0.49
C LYS A 151 1.12 -15.01 -0.72
N SER A 152 0.61 -13.77 -0.79
CA SER A 152 0.85 -12.82 -1.87
C SER A 152 1.02 -11.40 -1.32
N VAL A 153 2.06 -10.69 -1.78
CA VAL A 153 2.34 -9.28 -1.44
C VAL A 153 2.57 -8.51 -2.74
N ILE A 154 1.50 -7.88 -3.23
CA ILE A 154 1.50 -7.14 -4.50
C ILE A 154 1.80 -5.66 -4.22
N LEU A 155 2.94 -5.19 -4.72
CA LEU A 155 3.37 -3.81 -4.66
C LEU A 155 3.27 -3.18 -6.05
N SER A 156 2.54 -2.07 -6.21
CA SER A 156 2.34 -1.44 -7.51
C SER A 156 3.65 -1.07 -8.20
N SER A 157 4.68 -0.67 -7.44
CA SER A 157 6.03 -0.39 -7.92
C SER A 157 6.75 -1.61 -8.54
N LYS A 158 6.40 -2.83 -8.10
CA LYS A 158 6.97 -4.07 -8.65
C LYS A 158 6.21 -4.59 -9.86
N VAL A 159 4.86 -4.51 -9.81
CA VAL A 159 4.02 -5.06 -10.88
C VAL A 159 3.71 -4.07 -12.00
N GLY A 160 4.02 -2.78 -11.82
CA GLY A 160 3.83 -1.73 -12.82
C GLY A 160 2.39 -1.20 -12.97
N VAL A 161 1.43 -1.84 -12.31
CA VAL A 161 0.00 -1.46 -12.33
C VAL A 161 -0.49 -1.11 -10.93
N ARG A 162 -1.57 -0.34 -10.83
CA ARG A 162 -2.05 0.19 -9.54
C ARG A 162 -3.56 0.26 -9.42
N LYS A 163 -4.06 0.26 -8.19
CA LYS A 163 -5.46 0.53 -7.85
C LYS A 163 -5.86 1.95 -8.28
N PRO A 164 -7.10 2.15 -8.78
CA PRO A 164 -8.23 1.25 -8.89
C PRO A 164 -8.27 0.41 -10.18
N GLY A 165 -7.22 0.35 -11.00
CA GLY A 165 -7.18 -0.56 -12.15
C GLY A 165 -7.44 -2.00 -11.70
N THR A 166 -8.22 -2.77 -12.48
CA THR A 166 -8.61 -4.14 -12.10
C THR A 166 -7.46 -5.13 -12.13
N GLU A 167 -6.48 -4.89 -13.00
CA GLU A 167 -5.36 -5.81 -13.23
C GLU A 167 -4.60 -6.16 -11.95
N ILE A 168 -4.36 -5.20 -11.06
CA ILE A 168 -3.63 -5.47 -9.80
C ILE A 168 -4.40 -6.41 -8.87
N TYR A 169 -5.74 -6.36 -8.88
CA TYR A 169 -6.60 -7.26 -8.12
C TYR A 169 -6.65 -8.66 -8.75
N GLU A 170 -6.68 -8.74 -10.08
CA GLU A 170 -6.63 -9.99 -10.82
C GLU A 170 -5.31 -10.74 -10.60
N ILE A 171 -4.17 -10.00 -10.54
CA ILE A 171 -2.88 -10.55 -10.16
C ILE A 171 -2.95 -11.17 -8.77
N ALA A 172 -3.49 -10.45 -7.78
CA ALA A 172 -3.58 -10.93 -6.40
C ALA A 172 -4.47 -12.18 -6.29
N ALA A 173 -5.67 -12.18 -6.88
CA ALA A 173 -6.57 -13.33 -6.87
C ALA A 173 -5.91 -14.58 -7.48
N ARG A 174 -5.20 -14.40 -8.60
CA ARG A 174 -4.47 -15.49 -9.26
C ARG A 174 -3.33 -16.05 -8.39
N GLU A 175 -2.53 -15.19 -7.74
CA GLU A 175 -1.45 -15.63 -6.85
C GLU A 175 -1.98 -16.35 -5.60
N LEU A 176 -3.12 -15.91 -5.08
CA LEU A 176 -3.79 -16.56 -3.96
C LEU A 176 -4.44 -17.90 -4.36
N GLY A 177 -4.63 -18.15 -5.66
CA GLY A 177 -5.31 -19.34 -6.16
C GLY A 177 -6.82 -19.33 -5.91
N CYS A 178 -7.42 -18.15 -5.89
CA CYS A 178 -8.84 -17.92 -5.66
C CYS A 178 -9.48 -17.24 -6.88
N LYS A 179 -10.77 -17.47 -7.07
CA LYS A 179 -11.55 -16.67 -8.01
C LYS A 179 -11.86 -15.29 -7.38
N PRO A 180 -12.06 -14.25 -8.18
CA PRO A 180 -12.39 -12.92 -7.65
C PRO A 180 -13.57 -12.93 -6.66
N GLU A 181 -14.65 -13.66 -6.97
CA GLU A 181 -15.82 -13.78 -6.11
C GLU A 181 -15.58 -14.51 -4.77
N GLU A 182 -14.44 -15.20 -4.62
CA GLU A 182 -13.99 -15.83 -3.37
C GLU A 182 -13.04 -14.92 -2.57
N CYS A 183 -12.71 -13.74 -3.11
CA CYS A 183 -11.82 -12.75 -2.50
C CYS A 183 -12.61 -11.65 -1.79
N MET A 184 -12.10 -11.20 -0.65
CA MET A 184 -12.55 -10.01 0.04
C MET A 184 -11.42 -8.99 0.09
N TYR A 185 -11.77 -7.72 -0.02
CA TYR A 185 -10.80 -6.63 0.08
C TYR A 185 -11.10 -5.68 1.24
N VAL A 186 -10.06 -5.31 2.00
CA VAL A 186 -10.12 -4.27 3.04
C VAL A 186 -9.19 -3.14 2.68
N GLY A 187 -9.68 -1.90 2.69
CA GLY A 187 -8.88 -0.70 2.51
C GLY A 187 -9.52 0.54 3.14
N ASP A 188 -8.82 1.65 3.11
CA ASP A 188 -9.27 2.92 3.69
C ASP A 188 -9.90 3.88 2.68
N ASN A 189 -9.62 3.69 1.39
CA ASN A 189 -9.94 4.65 0.34
C ASN A 189 -11.02 4.14 -0.61
N PRO A 190 -12.23 4.76 -0.62
CA PRO A 190 -13.35 4.26 -1.42
C PRO A 190 -13.05 4.22 -2.93
N HIS A 191 -12.30 5.20 -3.46
CA HIS A 191 -11.99 5.25 -4.90
C HIS A 191 -10.95 4.23 -5.35
N ARG A 192 -9.98 3.91 -4.50
CA ARG A 192 -8.96 2.93 -4.86
C ARG A 192 -9.40 1.52 -4.51
N ASP A 193 -9.92 1.36 -3.30
CA ASP A 193 -10.06 0.06 -2.67
C ASP A 193 -11.44 -0.55 -2.94
N ILE A 194 -12.52 0.22 -2.75
CA ILE A 194 -13.88 -0.29 -2.97
C ILE A 194 -14.21 -0.34 -4.47
N GLU A 195 -14.01 0.76 -5.20
CA GLU A 195 -14.27 0.81 -6.64
C GLU A 195 -13.46 -0.23 -7.41
N GLY A 196 -12.15 -0.32 -7.12
CA GLY A 196 -11.25 -1.23 -7.84
C GLY A 196 -11.58 -2.69 -7.58
N ALA A 197 -11.80 -3.08 -6.32
CA ALA A 197 -12.16 -4.45 -5.94
C ALA A 197 -13.53 -4.86 -6.51
N GLN A 198 -14.52 -3.95 -6.46
CA GLN A 198 -15.84 -4.20 -7.04
C GLN A 198 -15.78 -4.43 -8.55
N LYS A 199 -15.03 -3.57 -9.28
CA LYS A 199 -14.83 -3.73 -10.73
C LYS A 199 -14.07 -4.99 -11.10
N ALA A 200 -13.18 -5.46 -10.23
CA ALA A 200 -12.47 -6.73 -10.40
C ALA A 200 -13.32 -7.97 -10.05
N GLY A 201 -14.56 -7.77 -9.57
CA GLY A 201 -15.49 -8.86 -9.26
C GLY A 201 -15.25 -9.52 -7.90
N TYR A 202 -14.59 -8.84 -6.97
CA TYR A 202 -14.42 -9.36 -5.60
C TYR A 202 -15.76 -9.54 -4.90
N GLY A 203 -15.88 -10.63 -4.13
CA GLY A 203 -17.12 -11.03 -3.50
C GLY A 203 -17.54 -10.17 -2.31
N MET A 204 -16.61 -9.44 -1.68
CA MET A 204 -16.88 -8.55 -0.55
C MET A 204 -15.86 -7.42 -0.46
N MET A 205 -16.33 -6.20 -0.16
CA MET A 205 -15.50 -5.03 0.09
C MET A 205 -15.79 -4.45 1.47
N ILE A 206 -14.74 -4.27 2.26
CA ILE A 206 -14.84 -3.69 3.60
C ILE A 206 -13.98 -2.42 3.64
N ILE A 207 -14.55 -1.34 4.16
CA ILE A 207 -13.78 -0.11 4.40
C ILE A 207 -13.44 0.02 5.89
N ILE A 208 -12.14 0.24 6.18
CA ILE A 208 -11.72 0.63 7.51
C ILE A 208 -11.86 2.14 7.64
N HIS A 209 -12.55 2.59 8.69
CA HIS A 209 -12.79 4.00 8.91
C HIS A 209 -11.52 4.72 9.37
N GLU A 210 -10.94 5.51 8.46
CA GLU A 210 -9.84 6.43 8.77
C GLU A 210 -10.34 7.86 8.59
N PRO A 211 -10.44 8.66 9.69
CA PRO A 211 -11.06 10.00 9.64
C PRO A 211 -10.43 10.92 8.60
N ALA A 212 -9.10 10.94 8.51
CA ALA A 212 -8.37 11.80 7.56
C ALA A 212 -8.65 11.42 6.10
N THR A 213 -8.71 10.12 5.81
CA THR A 213 -9.05 9.63 4.47
C THR A 213 -10.51 9.90 4.13
N ARG A 214 -11.43 9.69 5.07
CA ARG A 214 -12.87 9.96 4.87
C ARG A 214 -13.16 11.43 4.60
N ALA A 215 -12.48 12.34 5.28
CA ALA A 215 -12.62 13.79 5.04
C ALA A 215 -12.16 14.16 3.61
N LYS A 216 -11.08 13.54 3.13
CA LYS A 216 -10.48 13.81 1.82
C LYS A 216 -11.20 13.11 0.68
N TYR A 217 -11.70 11.91 0.93
CA TYR A 217 -12.34 11.03 -0.07
C TYR A 217 -13.67 10.50 0.48
N PRO A 218 -14.76 11.29 0.43
CA PRO A 218 -16.08 10.82 0.82
C PRO A 218 -16.49 9.66 -0.11
N THR A 219 -17.17 8.65 0.42
CA THR A 219 -17.64 7.50 -0.36
C THR A 219 -18.66 7.94 -1.40
N PRO A 220 -18.43 7.76 -2.70
CA PRO A 220 -19.43 7.98 -3.72
C PRO A 220 -20.62 7.03 -3.55
N SER A 221 -21.80 7.45 -3.97
CA SER A 221 -23.03 6.62 -3.81
C SER A 221 -22.99 5.32 -4.62
N GLU A 222 -22.25 5.28 -5.69
CA GLU A 222 -22.08 4.12 -6.60
C GLU A 222 -21.06 3.06 -6.09
N PHE A 223 -20.18 3.46 -5.15
CA PHE A 223 -19.14 2.59 -4.57
C PHE A 223 -19.34 2.45 -3.07
N VAL A 224 -20.32 1.66 -2.69
CA VAL A 224 -20.68 1.42 -1.30
C VAL A 224 -19.99 0.15 -0.81
N PRO A 225 -19.22 0.19 0.29
CA PRO A 225 -18.66 -1.01 0.88
C PRO A 225 -19.77 -1.87 1.51
N ASP A 226 -19.58 -3.19 1.52
CA ASP A 226 -20.50 -4.13 2.18
C ASP A 226 -20.51 -3.92 3.69
N LYS A 227 -19.37 -3.55 4.27
CA LYS A 227 -19.24 -3.23 5.70
C LYS A 227 -18.24 -2.10 5.93
N THR A 228 -18.41 -1.42 7.06
CA THR A 228 -17.43 -0.47 7.61
C THR A 228 -16.95 -0.99 8.95
N ILE A 229 -15.64 -1.00 9.16
CA ILE A 229 -15.00 -1.34 10.43
C ILE A 229 -14.16 -0.14 10.93
N HIS A 230 -13.85 -0.11 12.23
CA HIS A 230 -13.03 0.92 12.85
C HIS A 230 -11.67 0.36 13.31
N ASN A 231 -11.64 -0.92 13.60
CA ASN A 231 -10.43 -1.67 13.96
C ASN A 231 -10.32 -2.92 13.08
N LEU A 232 -9.10 -3.36 12.84
CA LEU A 232 -8.88 -4.54 12.01
C LEU A 232 -9.43 -5.81 12.67
N SER A 233 -9.37 -5.88 14.00
CA SER A 233 -9.89 -6.99 14.80
C SER A 233 -11.38 -7.27 14.61
N GLU A 234 -12.19 -6.29 14.16
CA GLU A 234 -13.60 -6.50 13.82
C GLU A 234 -13.80 -7.50 12.65
N LEU A 235 -12.74 -7.75 11.86
CA LEU A 235 -12.78 -8.82 10.86
C LEU A 235 -12.99 -10.19 11.49
N LEU A 236 -12.55 -10.40 12.71
CA LEU A 236 -12.71 -11.67 13.42
C LEU A 236 -14.19 -11.99 13.76
N ASP A 237 -15.03 -10.95 13.89
CA ASP A 237 -16.47 -11.10 14.08
C ASP A 237 -17.20 -11.38 12.75
N ILE A 238 -16.62 -11.00 11.64
CA ILE A 238 -17.18 -11.16 10.29
C ILE A 238 -16.80 -12.52 9.69
N PHE A 239 -15.58 -12.99 9.96
CA PHE A 239 -14.98 -14.17 9.35
C PHE A 239 -14.73 -15.28 10.37
N PRO A 240 -15.71 -16.19 10.61
CA PRO A 240 -15.53 -17.38 11.45
C PRO A 240 -14.52 -18.35 10.80
N ALA A 241 -14.05 -19.34 11.55
CA ALA A 241 -13.18 -20.37 10.99
C ALA A 241 -13.82 -21.07 9.79
N LEU A 242 -13.04 -21.26 8.73
CA LEU A 242 -13.50 -22.03 7.57
C LEU A 242 -13.69 -23.49 7.97
N VAL A 243 -14.85 -24.05 7.64
CA VAL A 243 -15.09 -25.48 7.83
C VAL A 243 -14.35 -26.21 6.73
N THR A 244 -13.34 -27.00 7.09
CA THR A 244 -12.71 -27.94 6.16
C THR A 244 -13.65 -29.13 5.98
N GLU A 245 -14.18 -29.31 4.76
CA GLU A 245 -14.90 -30.54 4.40
C GLU A 245 -13.94 -31.74 4.34
#